data_bbf9e6100f5442441d21e6bcd76269f2
#
_entry.id   bbf9e6100f5442441d21e6bcd76269f2
#
_cell.length_a   1.000
_cell.length_b   1.000
_cell.length_c   1.000
_cell.angle_alpha   90.00
_cell.angle_beta   90.00
_cell.angle_gamma   90.00
#
_symmetry.space_group_name_H-M   'P 1'
#
loop_
_entity.id
_entity.type
_entity.pdbx_description
1 polymer ?
#
loop_
_entity_poly.entity_id
_entity_poly.type
_entity_poly.pdbx_seq_one_letter_code
_entity_poly.pdbx_strand_id
1 'polypeptide(L)'
;VGVGASFITTLIASFYAYIATLNSNFIKELFDRLIDAFLSLPSIIFIMIFSSISGGRLFTIILIIGLCSWMQSAKVILGALKTMLKSDFIAQAKINGATHFKLIFFEALPNLKALLFTLFGINAAHAIAMEATLSFFGVGSDLSAISLGLMLNESTQALFMGSWWVVLFPGAVLFLLILSFAILSTSSNGKGIKI
;
A
#
# COMPACT_ATOMS: atom_id res chain seq x y z
N VAL A 1 -6.86 -3.46 10.24
CA VAL A 1 -5.63 -3.80 9.50
C VAL A 1 -5.41 -2.83 8.34
N GLY A 2 -6.38 -2.65 7.43
CA GLY A 2 -6.24 -1.87 6.20
C GLY A 2 -5.65 -0.47 6.39
N VAL A 3 -6.26 0.37 7.24
CA VAL A 3 -5.81 1.75 7.49
C VAL A 3 -4.40 1.80 8.11
N GLY A 4 -4.12 0.91 9.10
CA GLY A 4 -2.80 0.89 9.74
C GLY A 4 -1.69 0.44 8.81
N ALA A 5 -1.90 -0.62 8.03
CA ALA A 5 -0.92 -1.10 7.05
C ALA A 5 -0.70 -0.08 5.92
N SER A 6 -1.76 0.55 5.40
CA SER A 6 -1.64 1.56 4.35
C SER A 6 -0.89 2.80 4.80
N PHE A 7 -1.04 3.20 6.07
CA PHE A 7 -0.29 4.31 6.65
C PHE A 7 1.21 4.00 6.66
N ILE A 8 1.59 2.83 7.15
CA ILE A 8 2.99 2.37 7.18
C ILE A 8 3.55 2.28 5.75
N THR A 9 2.82 1.65 4.84
CA THR A 9 3.18 1.51 3.42
C THR A 9 3.45 2.87 2.78
N THR A 10 2.53 3.81 2.90
CA THR A 10 2.64 5.14 2.26
C THR A 10 3.75 5.97 2.88
N LEU A 11 3.95 5.86 4.19
CA LEU A 11 5.01 6.57 4.91
C LEU A 11 6.39 6.08 4.47
N ILE A 12 6.62 4.75 4.47
CA ILE A 12 7.90 4.16 4.05
C ILE A 12 8.16 4.46 2.58
N ALA A 13 7.16 4.33 1.71
CA ALA A 13 7.26 4.63 0.29
C ALA A 13 7.66 6.08 0.02
N SER A 14 7.05 7.03 0.77
CA SER A 14 7.37 8.46 0.65
C SER A 14 8.77 8.77 1.14
N PHE A 15 9.20 8.16 2.24
CA PHE A 15 10.54 8.33 2.79
C PHE A 15 11.61 7.76 1.85
N TYR A 16 11.38 6.56 1.31
CA TYR A 16 12.27 5.99 0.29
C TYR A 16 12.38 6.89 -0.94
N ALA A 17 11.23 7.34 -1.48
CA ALA A 17 11.22 8.18 -2.66
C ALA A 17 12.02 9.49 -2.44
N TYR A 18 11.94 10.07 -1.23
CA TYR A 18 12.74 11.23 -0.85
C TYR A 18 14.24 10.91 -0.86
N ILE A 19 14.67 9.84 -0.17
CA ILE A 19 16.10 9.45 -0.10
C ILE A 19 16.65 9.15 -1.49
N ALA A 20 15.85 8.50 -2.34
CA ALA A 20 16.24 8.16 -3.72
C ALA A 20 16.45 9.40 -4.62
N THR A 21 15.89 10.57 -4.25
CA THR A 21 16.18 11.81 -4.97
C THR A 21 17.47 12.50 -4.52
N LEU A 22 17.99 12.17 -3.34
CA LEU A 22 19.22 12.75 -2.78
C LEU A 22 20.49 12.01 -3.20
N ASN A 23 20.37 10.72 -3.49
CA ASN A 23 21.52 9.84 -3.69
C ASN A 23 22.05 9.86 -5.14
N SER A 24 23.34 9.51 -5.27
CA SER A 24 24.01 9.33 -6.55
C SER A 24 23.34 8.23 -7.38
N ASN A 25 23.47 8.32 -8.71
CA ASN A 25 22.81 7.41 -9.65
C ASN A 25 23.11 5.93 -9.39
N PHE A 26 24.32 5.58 -8.92
CA PHE A 26 24.72 4.20 -8.68
C PHE A 26 23.95 3.55 -7.52
N ILE A 27 23.89 4.20 -6.37
CA ILE A 27 23.17 3.67 -5.18
C ILE A 27 21.68 3.52 -5.50
N LYS A 28 21.10 4.49 -6.19
CA LYS A 28 19.72 4.47 -6.61
C LYS A 28 19.44 3.31 -7.57
N GLU A 29 20.29 3.10 -8.58
CA GLU A 29 20.11 1.99 -9.52
C GLU A 29 20.16 0.63 -8.83
N LEU A 30 21.05 0.46 -7.83
CA LEU A 30 21.13 -0.75 -7.03
C LEU A 30 19.83 -0.99 -6.25
N PHE A 31 19.30 0.05 -5.57
CA PHE A 31 18.04 -0.07 -4.84
C PHE A 31 16.83 -0.30 -5.76
N ASP A 32 16.77 0.36 -6.92
CA ASP A 32 15.71 0.14 -7.91
C ASP A 32 15.73 -1.31 -8.40
N ARG A 33 16.90 -1.91 -8.65
CA ARG A 33 17.06 -3.32 -9.04
C ARG A 33 16.66 -4.29 -7.93
N LEU A 34 17.00 -3.98 -6.67
CA LEU A 34 16.56 -4.77 -5.52
C LEU A 34 15.04 -4.77 -5.38
N ILE A 35 14.43 -3.59 -5.49
CA ILE A 35 12.96 -3.47 -5.46
C ILE A 35 12.33 -4.26 -6.61
N ASP A 36 12.90 -4.22 -7.83
CA ASP A 36 12.42 -5.01 -8.96
C ASP A 36 12.51 -6.51 -8.72
N ALA A 37 13.60 -6.97 -8.11
CA ALA A 37 13.77 -8.36 -7.73
C ALA A 37 12.71 -8.81 -6.70
N PHE A 38 12.43 -7.97 -5.69
CA PHE A 38 11.36 -8.26 -4.72
C PHE A 38 9.97 -8.24 -5.35
N LEU A 39 9.70 -7.30 -6.26
CA LEU A 39 8.41 -7.20 -6.95
C LEU A 39 8.18 -8.32 -7.96
N SER A 40 9.22 -9.04 -8.40
CA SER A 40 9.09 -10.22 -9.27
C SER A 40 8.52 -11.43 -8.54
N LEU A 41 8.56 -11.42 -7.21
CA LEU A 41 8.01 -12.49 -6.37
C LEU A 41 6.61 -12.09 -5.85
N PRO A 42 5.66 -13.03 -5.76
CA PRO A 42 4.34 -12.73 -5.19
C PRO A 42 4.47 -12.30 -3.72
N SER A 43 4.08 -11.07 -3.40
CA SER A 43 4.16 -10.52 -2.04
C SER A 43 3.42 -11.35 -1.00
N ILE A 44 2.33 -12.03 -1.42
CA ILE A 44 1.54 -12.89 -0.54
C ILE A 44 2.37 -14.00 0.11
N ILE A 45 3.37 -14.55 -0.61
CA ILE A 45 4.24 -15.61 -0.09
C ILE A 45 5.05 -15.09 1.10
N PHE A 46 5.68 -13.91 0.97
CA PHE A 46 6.44 -13.31 2.07
C PHE A 46 5.54 -13.00 3.26
N ILE A 47 4.36 -12.41 2.99
CA ILE A 47 3.41 -12.05 4.03
C ILE A 47 2.95 -13.31 4.78
N MET A 48 2.65 -14.41 4.09
CA MET A 48 2.28 -15.69 4.71
C MET A 48 3.39 -16.27 5.58
N ILE A 49 4.63 -16.33 5.07
CA ILE A 49 5.77 -16.85 5.82
C ILE A 49 6.00 -16.04 7.11
N PHE A 50 6.09 -14.72 7.00
CA PHE A 50 6.33 -13.87 8.17
C PHE A 50 5.16 -13.88 9.16
N SER A 51 3.92 -13.94 8.68
CA SER A 51 2.74 -14.03 9.55
C SER A 51 2.70 -15.36 10.29
N SER A 52 3.05 -16.46 9.64
CA SER A 52 3.12 -17.79 10.26
C SER A 52 4.14 -17.85 11.42
N ILE A 53 5.34 -17.26 11.22
CA ILE A 53 6.39 -17.23 12.24
C ILE A 53 6.03 -16.30 13.41
N SER A 54 5.27 -15.23 13.15
CA SER A 54 4.98 -14.19 14.15
C SER A 54 3.83 -14.49 15.08
N GLY A 55 3.16 -15.64 14.94
CA GLY A 55 2.05 -16.06 15.79
C GLY A 55 0.76 -15.27 15.59
N GLY A 56 0.59 -14.59 14.45
CA GLY A 56 -0.69 -14.05 13.98
C GLY A 56 -1.28 -12.88 14.79
N ARG A 57 -0.50 -12.15 15.60
CA ARG A 57 -0.99 -10.99 16.34
C ARG A 57 -1.38 -9.86 15.36
N LEU A 58 -2.53 -9.23 15.59
CA LEU A 58 -3.07 -8.17 14.73
C LEU A 58 -2.05 -7.07 14.39
N PHE A 59 -1.33 -6.58 15.40
CA PHE A 59 -0.32 -5.54 15.22
C PHE A 59 0.84 -6.01 14.32
N THR A 60 1.26 -7.26 14.49
CA THR A 60 2.34 -7.86 13.69
C THR A 60 1.92 -8.03 12.23
N ILE A 61 0.67 -8.42 11.98
CA ILE A 61 0.11 -8.51 10.62
C ILE A 61 0.09 -7.14 9.94
N ILE A 62 -0.32 -6.09 10.67
CA ILE A 62 -0.28 -4.70 10.15
C ILE A 62 1.13 -4.31 9.72
N LEU A 63 2.13 -4.61 10.57
CA LEU A 63 3.53 -4.32 10.27
C LEU A 63 4.04 -5.11 9.06
N ILE A 64 3.75 -6.42 9.00
CA ILE A 64 4.21 -7.29 7.91
C ILE A 64 3.63 -6.83 6.58
N ILE A 65 2.31 -6.60 6.50
CA ILE A 65 1.68 -6.12 5.27
C ILE A 65 2.27 -4.76 4.86
N GLY A 66 2.42 -3.84 5.81
CA GLY A 66 2.99 -2.52 5.55
C GLY A 66 4.43 -2.58 5.03
N LEU A 67 5.27 -3.45 5.63
CA LEU A 67 6.66 -3.64 5.27
C LEU A 67 6.87 -4.42 3.95
N CYS A 68 5.92 -5.25 3.54
CA CYS A 68 6.02 -6.00 2.29
C CYS A 68 5.40 -5.26 1.09
N SER A 69 4.50 -4.29 1.32
CA SER A 69 3.71 -3.66 0.24
C SER A 69 4.22 -2.28 -0.20
N TRP A 70 5.19 -1.67 0.48
CA TRP A 70 5.62 -0.29 0.20
C TRP A 70 6.36 -0.09 -1.13
N MET A 71 6.99 -1.14 -1.67
CA MET A 71 7.88 -1.05 -2.83
C MET A 71 7.17 -0.55 -4.09
N GLN A 72 5.94 -1.04 -4.34
CA GLN A 72 5.16 -0.60 -5.48
C GLN A 72 4.76 0.87 -5.38
N SER A 73 4.28 1.30 -4.22
CA SER A 73 3.95 2.71 -3.95
C SER A 73 5.17 3.61 -4.03
N ALA A 74 6.34 3.14 -3.59
CA ALA A 74 7.60 3.87 -3.67
C ALA A 74 7.99 4.20 -5.11
N LYS A 75 7.84 3.27 -6.06
CA LYS A 75 8.10 3.52 -7.48
C LYS A 75 7.18 4.58 -8.07
N VAL A 76 5.89 4.52 -7.72
CA VAL A 76 4.91 5.50 -8.19
C VAL A 76 5.24 6.91 -7.65
N ILE A 77 5.51 7.03 -6.34
CA ILE A 77 5.86 8.30 -5.71
C ILE A 77 7.18 8.85 -6.29
N LEU A 78 8.18 8.00 -6.44
CA LEU A 78 9.48 8.40 -7.01
C LEU A 78 9.34 8.89 -8.45
N GLY A 79 8.53 8.22 -9.28
CA GLY A 79 8.24 8.64 -10.64
C GLY A 79 7.57 10.01 -10.68
N ALA A 80 6.55 10.22 -9.85
CA ALA A 80 5.86 11.50 -9.73
C ALA A 80 6.77 12.62 -9.21
N LEU A 81 7.61 12.36 -8.19
CA LEU A 81 8.61 13.31 -7.70
C LEU A 81 9.61 13.70 -8.79
N LYS A 82 10.14 12.72 -9.54
CA LYS A 82 11.08 13.01 -10.65
C LYS A 82 10.47 13.89 -11.72
N THR A 83 9.21 13.67 -12.06
CA THR A 83 8.48 14.50 -13.04
C THR A 83 8.28 15.89 -12.49
N MET A 84 7.86 16.02 -11.24
CA MET A 84 7.60 17.30 -10.59
C MET A 84 8.88 18.13 -10.41
N LEU A 85 10.01 17.50 -10.06
CA LEU A 85 11.30 18.18 -9.92
C LEU A 85 11.84 18.76 -11.24
N LYS A 86 11.28 18.37 -12.38
CA LYS A 86 11.59 18.93 -13.71
C LYS A 86 10.64 20.06 -14.13
N SER A 87 9.63 20.38 -13.34
CA SER A 87 8.65 21.42 -13.68
C SER A 87 9.23 22.85 -13.52
N ASP A 88 8.65 23.78 -14.27
CA ASP A 88 9.12 25.18 -14.33
C ASP A 88 9.04 25.88 -12.98
N PHE A 89 8.00 25.61 -12.16
CA PHE A 89 7.87 26.24 -10.84
C PHE A 89 8.97 25.77 -9.88
N ILE A 90 9.41 24.52 -9.96
CA ILE A 90 10.55 24.01 -9.19
C ILE A 90 11.86 24.62 -9.70
N ALA A 91 12.00 24.79 -11.01
CA ALA A 91 13.16 25.47 -11.59
C ALA A 91 13.26 26.92 -11.09
N GLN A 92 12.15 27.66 -11.04
CA GLN A 92 12.10 29.01 -10.46
C GLN A 92 12.45 29.03 -8.96
N ALA A 93 11.91 28.10 -8.18
CA ALA A 93 12.23 28.01 -6.76
C ALA A 93 13.72 27.70 -6.52
N LYS A 94 14.34 26.91 -7.40
CA LYS A 94 15.77 26.61 -7.37
C LYS A 94 16.63 27.85 -7.70
N ILE A 95 16.23 28.64 -8.69
CA ILE A 95 16.90 29.92 -9.03
C ILE A 95 16.82 30.89 -7.84
N ASN A 96 15.72 30.89 -7.10
CA ASN A 96 15.54 31.68 -5.88
C ASN A 96 16.30 31.14 -4.66
N GLY A 97 17.22 30.18 -4.84
CA GLY A 97 18.09 29.67 -3.78
C GLY A 97 17.44 28.64 -2.85
N ALA A 98 16.32 28.03 -3.23
CA ALA A 98 15.71 26.99 -2.40
C ALA A 98 16.63 25.75 -2.33
N THR A 99 16.87 25.28 -1.09
CA THR A 99 17.62 24.04 -0.85
C THR A 99 16.83 22.82 -1.33
N HIS A 100 17.51 21.72 -1.61
CA HIS A 100 16.87 20.46 -2.07
C HIS A 100 15.78 19.98 -1.10
N PHE A 101 16.03 20.08 0.19
CA PHE A 101 15.03 19.77 1.22
C PHE A 101 13.78 20.66 1.08
N LYS A 102 13.96 21.98 0.92
CA LYS A 102 12.86 22.93 0.75
C LYS A 102 12.05 22.63 -0.51
N LEU A 103 12.72 22.33 -1.63
CA LEU A 103 12.08 21.99 -2.89
C LEU A 103 11.18 20.74 -2.76
N ILE A 104 11.61 19.72 -2.02
CA ILE A 104 10.82 18.50 -1.87
C ILE A 104 9.70 18.68 -0.85
N PHE A 105 10.00 19.13 0.37
CA PHE A 105 9.01 19.16 1.44
C PHE A 105 7.99 20.30 1.34
N PHE A 106 8.39 21.46 0.81
CA PHE A 106 7.51 22.63 0.77
C PHE A 106 6.93 22.91 -0.61
N GLU A 107 7.57 22.42 -1.67
CA GLU A 107 7.09 22.64 -3.04
C GLU A 107 6.51 21.35 -3.66
N ALA A 108 7.29 20.26 -3.72
CA ALA A 108 6.86 19.04 -4.42
C ALA A 108 5.84 18.23 -3.62
N LEU A 109 6.10 17.93 -2.35
CA LEU A 109 5.25 17.05 -1.52
C LEU A 109 3.81 17.58 -1.35
N PRO A 110 3.58 18.89 -1.07
CA PRO A 110 2.21 19.42 -1.00
C PRO A 110 1.43 19.28 -2.30
N ASN A 111 2.12 19.36 -3.44
CA ASN A 111 1.51 19.16 -4.76
C ASN A 111 1.23 17.68 -5.06
N LEU A 112 1.90 16.74 -4.39
CA LEU A 112 1.65 15.30 -4.49
C LEU A 112 0.61 14.78 -3.50
N LYS A 113 0.02 15.63 -2.65
CA LYS A 113 -0.96 15.20 -1.63
C LYS A 113 -2.13 14.38 -2.18
N ALA A 114 -2.64 14.75 -3.37
CA ALA A 114 -3.72 14.01 -4.01
C ALA A 114 -3.28 12.59 -4.40
N LEU A 115 -2.07 12.44 -4.97
CA LEU A 115 -1.46 11.15 -5.28
C LEU A 115 -1.23 10.32 -4.01
N LEU A 116 -0.70 10.93 -2.95
CA LEU A 116 -0.46 10.24 -1.68
C LEU A 116 -1.77 9.74 -1.06
N PHE A 117 -2.83 10.54 -1.11
CA PHE A 117 -4.15 10.13 -0.64
C PHE A 117 -4.73 8.98 -1.49
N THR A 118 -4.58 9.05 -2.82
CA THR A 118 -4.97 7.97 -3.72
C THR A 118 -4.23 6.67 -3.39
N LEU A 119 -2.90 6.74 -3.23
CA LEU A 119 -2.10 5.57 -2.86
C LEU A 119 -2.47 5.03 -1.49
N PHE A 120 -2.74 5.89 -0.52
CA PHE A 120 -3.22 5.48 0.79
C PHE A 120 -4.50 4.65 0.70
N GLY A 121 -5.50 5.09 -0.07
CA GLY A 121 -6.75 4.35 -0.25
C GLY A 121 -6.57 3.03 -1.01
N ILE A 122 -5.76 3.01 -2.07
CA ILE A 122 -5.43 1.78 -2.81
C ILE A 122 -4.68 0.79 -1.90
N ASN A 123 -3.70 1.26 -1.13
CA ASN A 123 -2.97 0.42 -0.18
C ASN A 123 -3.86 -0.11 0.94
N ALA A 124 -4.87 0.67 1.38
CA ALA A 124 -5.85 0.20 2.36
C ALA A 124 -6.72 -0.93 1.80
N ALA A 125 -7.23 -0.77 0.57
CA ALA A 125 -7.97 -1.81 -0.12
C ALA A 125 -7.14 -3.09 -0.31
N HIS A 126 -5.87 -2.94 -0.73
CA HIS A 126 -4.93 -4.05 -0.87
C HIS A 126 -4.64 -4.74 0.47
N ALA A 127 -4.41 -3.98 1.54
CA ALA A 127 -4.13 -4.53 2.86
C ALA A 127 -5.35 -5.28 3.46
N ILE A 128 -6.58 -4.83 3.20
CA ILE A 128 -7.80 -5.55 3.58
C ILE A 128 -7.88 -6.89 2.83
N ALA A 129 -7.62 -6.88 1.52
CA ALA A 129 -7.62 -8.10 0.73
C ALA A 129 -6.54 -9.10 1.21
N MET A 130 -5.33 -8.62 1.51
CA MET A 130 -4.24 -9.45 2.02
C MET A 130 -4.56 -10.06 3.39
N GLU A 131 -5.11 -9.26 4.32
CA GLU A 131 -5.54 -9.78 5.63
C GLU A 131 -6.62 -10.85 5.50
N ALA A 132 -7.65 -10.59 4.67
CA ALA A 132 -8.70 -11.57 4.44
C ALA A 132 -8.17 -12.87 3.82
N THR A 133 -7.18 -12.77 2.92
CA THR A 133 -6.53 -13.93 2.32
C THR A 133 -5.72 -14.72 3.36
N LEU A 134 -4.95 -14.03 4.22
CA LEU A 134 -4.20 -14.68 5.31
C LEU A 134 -5.13 -15.41 6.28
N SER A 135 -6.20 -14.74 6.70
CA SER A 135 -7.21 -15.32 7.60
C SER A 135 -7.94 -16.49 6.95
N PHE A 136 -8.22 -16.41 5.64
CA PHE A 136 -8.79 -17.52 4.87
C PHE A 136 -7.89 -18.75 4.87
N PHE A 137 -6.57 -18.59 4.75
CA PHE A 137 -5.62 -19.69 4.82
C PHE A 137 -5.26 -20.13 6.25
N GLY A 138 -5.88 -19.53 7.28
CA GLY A 138 -5.62 -19.85 8.69
C GLY A 138 -4.26 -19.35 9.20
N VAL A 139 -3.60 -18.46 8.48
CA VAL A 139 -2.30 -17.85 8.84
C VAL A 139 -2.50 -16.44 9.43
N GLY A 140 -3.74 -15.98 9.49
CA GLY A 140 -4.14 -14.64 9.92
C GLY A 140 -4.11 -14.45 11.44
N SER A 141 -4.78 -13.37 11.88
CA SER A 141 -4.93 -12.98 13.27
C SER A 141 -5.40 -14.15 14.16
N ASP A 142 -5.06 -14.07 15.45
CA ASP A 142 -5.49 -15.03 16.49
C ASP A 142 -6.81 -15.71 16.13
N LEU A 143 -6.83 -17.04 16.07
CA LEU A 143 -8.01 -17.85 15.76
C LEU A 143 -9.24 -17.52 16.62
N SER A 144 -9.06 -16.73 17.68
CA SER A 144 -10.12 -16.16 18.53
C SER A 144 -10.75 -14.88 17.97
N ALA A 145 -10.12 -14.21 16.99
CA ALA A 145 -10.63 -12.98 16.40
C ALA A 145 -11.48 -13.29 15.16
N ILE A 146 -12.76 -12.95 15.21
CA ILE A 146 -13.67 -13.09 14.07
C ILE A 146 -13.21 -12.15 12.95
N SER A 147 -12.88 -12.71 11.78
CA SER A 147 -12.56 -11.95 10.56
C SER A 147 -13.38 -12.43 9.38
N LEU A 148 -13.57 -11.56 8.38
CA LEU A 148 -14.28 -11.92 7.16
C LEU A 148 -13.58 -13.06 6.40
N GLY A 149 -12.25 -13.10 6.44
CA GLY A 149 -11.45 -14.16 5.83
C GLY A 149 -11.67 -15.50 6.52
N LEU A 150 -11.72 -15.53 7.86
CA LEU A 150 -12.02 -16.74 8.65
C LEU A 150 -13.44 -17.22 8.37
N MET A 151 -14.42 -16.31 8.33
CA MET A 151 -15.81 -16.65 7.95
C MET A 151 -15.90 -17.29 6.58
N LEU A 152 -15.12 -16.79 5.60
CA LEU A 152 -15.03 -17.38 4.27
C LEU A 152 -14.42 -18.78 4.30
N ASN A 153 -13.37 -19.00 5.10
CA ASN A 153 -12.77 -20.32 5.29
C ASN A 153 -13.77 -21.33 5.86
N GLU A 154 -14.44 -20.98 6.95
CA GLU A 154 -15.44 -21.84 7.60
C GLU A 154 -16.64 -22.11 6.67
N SER A 155 -17.00 -21.15 5.83
CA SER A 155 -18.10 -21.28 4.88
C SER A 155 -17.84 -22.28 3.76
N THR A 156 -16.60 -22.68 3.51
CA THR A 156 -16.26 -23.64 2.43
C THR A 156 -16.95 -25.00 2.63
N GLN A 157 -17.09 -25.46 3.87
CA GLN A 157 -17.79 -26.71 4.18
C GLN A 157 -19.29 -26.60 3.86
N ALA A 158 -19.91 -25.46 4.20
CA ALA A 158 -21.32 -25.19 3.89
C ALA A 158 -21.57 -25.15 2.38
N LEU A 159 -20.60 -24.69 1.59
CA LEU A 159 -20.69 -24.69 0.13
C LEU A 159 -20.82 -26.11 -0.44
N PHE A 160 -20.03 -27.06 0.07
CA PHE A 160 -20.10 -28.47 -0.33
C PHE A 160 -21.45 -29.14 0.06
N MET A 161 -22.13 -28.60 1.07
CA MET A 161 -23.48 -29.02 1.48
C MET A 161 -24.60 -28.32 0.69
N GLY A 162 -24.27 -27.51 -0.34
CA GLY A 162 -25.22 -26.77 -1.18
C GLY A 162 -25.65 -25.41 -0.60
N SER A 163 -25.12 -25.00 0.55
CA SER A 163 -25.49 -23.73 1.22
C SER A 163 -24.61 -22.56 0.74
N TRP A 164 -24.68 -22.24 -0.55
CA TRP A 164 -23.84 -21.22 -1.21
C TRP A 164 -23.97 -19.81 -0.61
N TRP A 165 -25.12 -19.48 -0.01
CA TRP A 165 -25.37 -18.16 0.59
C TRP A 165 -24.46 -17.86 1.78
N VAL A 166 -23.96 -18.87 2.47
CA VAL A 166 -23.05 -18.70 3.62
C VAL A 166 -21.73 -18.10 3.18
N VAL A 167 -21.26 -18.41 1.97
CA VAL A 167 -20.05 -17.82 1.36
C VAL A 167 -20.34 -16.45 0.78
N LEU A 168 -21.54 -16.28 0.22
CA LEU A 168 -21.88 -15.06 -0.52
C LEU A 168 -21.91 -13.82 0.39
N PHE A 169 -22.46 -13.91 1.60
CA PHE A 169 -22.60 -12.75 2.48
C PHE A 169 -21.24 -12.18 2.95
N PRO A 170 -20.32 -12.96 3.55
CA PRO A 170 -19.02 -12.41 3.94
C PRO A 170 -18.19 -11.98 2.74
N GLY A 171 -18.29 -12.67 1.60
CA GLY A 171 -17.65 -12.28 0.36
C GLY A 171 -18.16 -10.94 -0.19
N ALA A 172 -19.48 -10.73 -0.19
CA ALA A 172 -20.07 -9.47 -0.60
C ALA A 172 -19.66 -8.29 0.30
N VAL A 173 -19.65 -8.50 1.62
CA VAL A 173 -19.18 -7.47 2.57
C VAL A 173 -17.71 -7.12 2.33
N LEU A 174 -16.85 -8.13 2.14
CA LEU A 174 -15.44 -7.93 1.84
C LEU A 174 -15.25 -7.16 0.53
N PHE A 175 -15.97 -7.56 -0.52
CA PHE A 175 -15.95 -6.88 -1.81
C PHE A 175 -16.37 -5.42 -1.70
N LEU A 176 -17.48 -5.12 -0.99
CA LEU A 176 -17.96 -3.76 -0.80
C LEU A 176 -16.96 -2.91 0.01
N LEU A 177 -16.30 -3.47 1.01
CA LEU A 177 -15.25 -2.78 1.77
C LEU A 177 -14.07 -2.40 0.87
N ILE A 178 -13.55 -3.34 0.10
CA ILE A 178 -12.43 -3.09 -0.83
C ILE A 178 -12.84 -2.05 -1.88
N LEU A 179 -14.02 -2.19 -2.46
CA LEU A 179 -14.56 -1.27 -3.46
C LEU A 179 -14.72 0.15 -2.89
N SER A 180 -15.21 0.28 -1.66
CA SER A 180 -15.37 1.58 -0.99
C SER A 180 -14.04 2.32 -0.86
N PHE A 181 -12.98 1.66 -0.41
CA PHE A 181 -11.65 2.26 -0.33
C PHE A 181 -11.08 2.60 -1.71
N ALA A 182 -11.29 1.75 -2.71
CA ALA A 182 -10.86 2.01 -4.07
C ALA A 182 -11.56 3.24 -4.70
N ILE A 183 -12.87 3.37 -4.52
CA ILE A 183 -13.64 4.52 -5.02
C ILE A 183 -13.25 5.81 -4.29
N LEU A 184 -13.13 5.78 -2.96
CA LEU A 184 -12.71 6.95 -2.18
C LEU A 184 -11.32 7.44 -2.62
N SER A 185 -10.41 6.54 -2.93
CA SER A 185 -9.07 6.88 -3.39
C SER A 185 -9.08 7.59 -4.74
N THR A 186 -9.91 7.15 -5.68
CA THR A 186 -9.97 7.73 -7.03
C THR A 186 -10.74 9.05 -7.07
N SER A 187 -11.74 9.23 -6.22
CA SER A 187 -12.54 10.47 -6.13
C SER A 187 -11.72 11.71 -5.75
N SER A 188 -10.65 11.51 -4.99
CA SER A 188 -9.73 12.60 -4.61
C SER A 188 -8.89 13.13 -5.78
N ASN A 189 -8.65 12.31 -6.80
CA ASN A 189 -7.81 12.68 -7.95
C ASN A 189 -8.52 13.63 -8.94
N GLY A 190 -9.85 13.64 -8.97
CA GLY A 190 -10.64 14.48 -9.88
C GLY A 190 -10.62 15.98 -9.57
N LYS A 191 -10.08 16.39 -8.42
CA LYS A 191 -10.05 17.81 -7.99
C LYS A 191 -8.64 18.46 -8.01
N GLY A 192 -7.59 17.72 -8.36
CA GLY A 192 -6.21 18.15 -8.12
C GLY A 192 -5.28 18.31 -9.31
N ILE A 193 -5.63 17.86 -10.50
CA ILE A 193 -4.77 18.00 -11.69
C ILE A 193 -5.49 18.86 -12.70
N LYS A 194 -5.43 20.19 -12.53
CA LYS A 194 -5.41 21.11 -13.65
C LYS A 194 -3.94 21.25 -14.03
N ILE A 195 -3.56 20.57 -15.10
CA ILE A 195 -2.30 20.76 -15.84
C ILE A 195 -2.33 22.14 -16.47
#